data_eda080f30f6b2cdb813a4268bd888a67
#
_entry.id   eda080f30f6b2cdb813a4268bd888a67
#
_cell.length_a   1.000
_cell.length_b   1.000
_cell.length_c   1.000
_cell.angle_alpha   90.00
_cell.angle_beta   90.00
_cell.angle_gamma   90.00
#
_symmetry.space_group_name_H-M   'P 1'
#
loop_
_entity.id
_entity.type
_entity.pdbx_description
1 polymer ?
#
loop_
_entity_poly.entity_id
_entity_poly.type
_entity_poly.pdbx_seq_one_letter_code
_entity_poly.pdbx_strand_id
1 'polypeptide(L)'
;MSKIIDSINDIISLYDVFILDQWGVMHDGYKGYDHAINAVEKLIKENKKLIIISNSSKRKNSSIGRLKSLGFDKNHFIEVMTSGEMVWQEIATSIESYGNDLQNCFHIYDSSKE
;
A
#
# COMPACT_ATOMS: atom_id res chain seq x y z
N MET A 1 8.80 10.76 23.25
CA MET A 1 10.15 10.17 23.08
C MET A 1 9.99 8.90 22.25
N SER A 2 10.70 8.78 21.13
CA SER A 2 10.62 7.56 20.29
C SER A 2 11.39 6.42 20.95
N LYS A 3 10.78 5.22 20.96
CA LYS A 3 11.42 4.01 21.47
C LYS A 3 12.00 3.21 20.31
N ILE A 4 13.24 2.79 20.41
CA ILE A 4 13.84 1.83 19.48
C ILE A 4 13.30 0.44 19.84
N ILE A 5 12.86 -0.31 18.83
CA ILE A 5 12.39 -1.70 18.97
C ILE A 5 13.30 -2.62 18.14
N ASP A 6 13.51 -3.83 18.61
CA ASP A 6 14.33 -4.82 17.91
C ASP A 6 13.52 -5.64 16.91
N SER A 7 12.24 -5.80 17.17
CA SER A 7 11.35 -6.55 16.29
C SER A 7 9.88 -6.14 16.43
N ILE A 8 9.06 -6.59 15.46
CA ILE A 8 7.60 -6.43 15.51
C ILE A 8 6.99 -7.04 16.79
N ASN A 9 7.65 -8.01 17.38
CA ASN A 9 7.20 -8.67 18.62
C ASN A 9 7.06 -7.71 19.79
N ASP A 10 7.89 -6.68 19.84
CA ASP A 10 7.92 -5.72 20.94
C ASP A 10 6.67 -4.82 20.96
N ILE A 11 5.96 -4.75 19.84
CA ILE A 11 4.81 -3.85 19.66
C ILE A 11 3.53 -4.57 19.23
N ILE A 12 3.59 -5.85 18.86
CA ILE A 12 2.44 -6.57 18.30
C ILE A 12 1.23 -6.60 19.24
N SER A 13 1.48 -6.71 20.55
CA SER A 13 0.41 -6.70 21.55
C SER A 13 -0.17 -5.31 21.86
N LEU A 14 0.51 -4.25 21.39
CA LEU A 14 0.12 -2.88 21.70
C LEU A 14 -0.87 -2.28 20.70
N TYR A 15 -0.97 -2.88 19.51
CA TYR A 15 -1.79 -2.33 18.42
C TYR A 15 -2.64 -3.41 17.76
N ASP A 16 -3.82 -3.02 17.28
CA ASP A 16 -4.76 -3.89 16.55
C ASP A 16 -4.64 -3.76 15.04
N VAL A 17 -4.15 -2.62 14.57
CA VAL A 17 -4.01 -2.27 13.14
C VAL A 17 -2.58 -1.88 12.86
N PHE A 18 -2.03 -2.42 11.77
CA PHE A 18 -0.70 -2.09 11.26
C PHE A 18 -0.82 -1.53 9.85
N ILE A 19 -0.25 -0.35 9.66
CA ILE A 19 -0.17 0.32 8.37
C ILE A 19 1.24 0.14 7.85
N LEU A 20 1.37 -0.44 6.67
CA LEU A 20 2.63 -0.85 6.08
C LEU A 20 2.90 -0.06 4.79
N ASP A 21 4.10 0.47 4.64
CA ASP A 21 4.61 0.93 3.35
C ASP A 21 5.09 -0.28 2.53
N GLN A 22 5.08 -0.15 1.21
CA GLN A 22 5.44 -1.25 0.31
C GLN A 22 6.92 -1.24 -0.09
N TRP A 23 7.31 -0.24 -0.88
CA TRP A 23 8.62 -0.20 -1.51
C TRP A 23 9.73 0.09 -0.49
N GLY A 24 10.75 -0.76 -0.47
CA GLY A 24 11.86 -0.65 0.48
C GLY A 24 11.56 -1.15 1.90
N VAL A 25 10.29 -1.45 2.20
CA VAL A 25 9.84 -2.00 3.49
C VAL A 25 9.39 -3.45 3.34
N MET A 26 8.48 -3.73 2.41
CA MET A 26 7.98 -5.07 2.15
C MET A 26 8.76 -5.78 1.05
N HIS A 27 9.25 -5.04 0.05
CA HIS A 27 9.90 -5.58 -1.15
C HIS A 27 10.86 -4.59 -1.80
N ASP A 28 11.74 -5.09 -2.67
CA ASP A 28 12.69 -4.32 -3.49
C ASP A 28 12.18 -4.03 -4.91
N GLY A 29 10.92 -4.37 -5.20
CA GLY A 29 10.30 -4.25 -6.52
C GLY A 29 10.36 -5.53 -7.36
N TYR A 30 11.24 -6.48 -7.01
CA TYR A 30 11.38 -7.77 -7.70
C TYR A 30 10.88 -8.93 -6.84
N LYS A 31 11.18 -8.91 -5.56
CA LYS A 31 10.76 -9.91 -4.58
C LYS A 31 10.44 -9.28 -3.23
N GLY A 32 9.62 -9.94 -2.44
CA GLY A 32 9.42 -9.60 -1.04
C GLY A 32 10.65 -9.92 -0.20
N TYR A 33 10.88 -9.12 0.83
CA TYR A 33 11.90 -9.43 1.82
C TYR A 33 11.41 -10.57 2.73
N ASP A 34 12.23 -11.58 2.97
CA ASP A 34 11.87 -12.74 3.80
C ASP A 34 11.42 -12.32 5.21
N HIS A 35 12.12 -11.36 5.80
CA HIS A 35 11.75 -10.83 7.12
C HIS A 35 10.40 -10.09 7.11
N ALA A 36 10.05 -9.41 6.01
CA ALA A 36 8.76 -8.73 5.88
C ALA A 36 7.62 -9.74 5.68
N ILE A 37 7.82 -10.79 4.88
CA ILE A 37 6.87 -11.90 4.71
C ILE A 37 6.59 -12.55 6.06
N ASN A 38 7.64 -12.91 6.80
CA ASN A 38 7.51 -13.52 8.13
C ASN A 38 6.79 -12.60 9.13
N ALA A 39 7.06 -11.28 9.08
CA ALA A 39 6.38 -10.32 9.94
C ALA A 39 4.89 -10.22 9.61
N VAL A 40 4.51 -10.16 8.33
CA VAL A 40 3.10 -10.15 7.89
C VAL A 40 2.39 -11.42 8.33
N GLU A 41 2.97 -12.60 8.10
CA GLU A 41 2.38 -13.87 8.54
C GLU A 41 2.17 -13.92 10.05
N LYS A 42 3.12 -13.40 10.82
CA LYS A 42 3.01 -13.33 12.27
C LYS A 42 1.87 -12.41 12.70
N LEU A 43 1.77 -11.22 12.12
CA LEU A 43 0.69 -10.27 12.40
C LEU A 43 -0.69 -10.91 12.12
N ILE A 44 -0.82 -11.67 11.03
CA ILE A 44 -2.06 -12.39 10.71
C ILE A 44 -2.36 -13.50 11.73
N LYS A 45 -1.37 -14.28 12.15
CA LYS A 45 -1.53 -15.30 13.21
C LYS A 45 -2.02 -14.69 14.52
N GLU A 46 -1.61 -13.46 14.82
CA GLU A 46 -2.04 -12.70 16.01
C GLU A 46 -3.33 -11.90 15.76
N ASN A 47 -4.07 -12.21 14.69
CA ASN A 47 -5.35 -11.59 14.31
C ASN A 47 -5.27 -10.06 14.14
N LYS A 48 -4.13 -9.53 13.68
CA LYS A 48 -3.95 -8.10 13.43
C LYS A 48 -4.53 -7.71 12.07
N LYS A 49 -5.05 -6.49 11.97
CA LYS A 49 -5.54 -5.91 10.72
C LYS A 49 -4.39 -5.21 10.02
N LEU A 50 -4.22 -5.51 8.72
CA LEU A 50 -3.14 -4.94 7.93
C LEU A 50 -3.69 -4.05 6.82
N ILE A 51 -3.10 -2.88 6.66
CA ILE A 51 -3.39 -1.92 5.60
C ILE A 51 -2.07 -1.59 4.91
N ILE A 52 -2.09 -1.52 3.59
CA ILE A 52 -0.96 -1.02 2.82
C ILE A 52 -1.24 0.43 2.41
N ILE A 53 -0.26 1.32 2.65
CA ILE A 53 -0.22 2.67 2.09
C ILE A 53 1.04 2.80 1.26
N SER A 54 0.91 3.28 0.03
CA SER A 54 2.02 3.43 -0.90
C SER A 54 1.95 4.76 -1.63
N ASN A 55 3.11 5.40 -1.81
CA ASN A 55 3.26 6.58 -2.65
C ASN A 55 3.32 6.27 -4.17
N SER A 56 2.99 5.06 -4.57
CA SER A 56 2.91 4.67 -5.98
C SER A 56 1.86 5.50 -6.72
N SER A 57 2.22 6.00 -7.91
CA SER A 57 1.29 6.68 -8.82
C SER A 57 0.30 5.73 -9.52
N LYS A 58 0.48 4.42 -9.40
CA LYS A 58 -0.40 3.41 -9.99
C LYS A 58 -1.69 3.25 -9.20
N ARG A 59 -2.75 2.78 -9.89
CA ARG A 59 -4.01 2.40 -9.26
C ARG A 59 -3.80 1.24 -8.28
N LYS A 60 -4.60 1.17 -7.21
CA LYS A 60 -4.48 0.13 -6.18
C LYS A 60 -4.56 -1.31 -6.73
N ASN A 61 -5.36 -1.54 -7.77
CA ASN A 61 -5.48 -2.85 -8.39
C ASN A 61 -4.15 -3.36 -8.98
N SER A 62 -3.32 -2.47 -9.51
CA SER A 62 -1.98 -2.81 -9.98
C SER A 62 -1.07 -3.27 -8.84
N SER A 63 -1.10 -2.57 -7.70
CA SER A 63 -0.35 -2.96 -6.50
C SER A 63 -0.84 -4.29 -5.92
N ILE A 64 -2.15 -4.48 -5.80
CA ILE A 64 -2.76 -5.73 -5.32
C ILE A 64 -2.37 -6.91 -6.21
N GLY A 65 -2.42 -6.75 -7.54
CA GLY A 65 -2.09 -7.80 -8.49
C GLY A 65 -0.65 -8.31 -8.38
N ARG A 66 0.27 -7.45 -7.90
CA ARG A 66 1.68 -7.80 -7.72
C ARG A 66 2.00 -8.49 -6.39
N LEU A 67 1.14 -8.39 -5.38
CA LEU A 67 1.42 -8.95 -4.04
C LEU A 67 1.81 -10.42 -4.08
N LYS A 68 1.09 -11.22 -4.90
CA LYS A 68 1.37 -12.67 -5.02
C LYS A 68 2.77 -12.95 -5.56
N SER A 69 3.22 -12.24 -6.59
CA SER A 69 4.56 -12.42 -7.14
C SER A 69 5.67 -11.96 -6.21
N LEU A 70 5.35 -11.10 -5.24
CA LEU A 70 6.24 -10.62 -4.19
C LEU A 70 6.22 -11.51 -2.93
N GLY A 71 5.43 -12.59 -2.93
CA GLY A 71 5.35 -13.53 -1.81
C GLY A 71 4.30 -13.20 -0.74
N PHE A 72 3.37 -12.28 -1.02
CA PHE A 72 2.32 -11.89 -0.08
C PHE A 72 0.94 -12.35 -0.56
N ASP A 73 0.11 -12.85 0.35
CA ASP A 73 -1.30 -13.09 0.07
C ASP A 73 -2.09 -11.77 0.19
N LYS A 74 -2.76 -11.38 -0.90
CA LYS A 74 -3.61 -10.18 -0.90
C LYS A 74 -4.71 -10.20 0.15
N ASN A 75 -5.19 -11.38 0.54
CA ASN A 75 -6.26 -11.57 1.52
C ASN A 75 -5.81 -11.23 2.95
N HIS A 76 -4.52 -11.08 3.20
CA HIS A 76 -3.98 -10.64 4.47
C HIS A 76 -4.19 -9.14 4.72
N PHE A 77 -4.53 -8.37 3.69
CA PHE A 77 -4.68 -6.92 3.78
C PHE A 77 -6.14 -6.53 3.62
N ILE A 78 -6.66 -5.79 4.60
CA ILE A 78 -8.04 -5.29 4.56
C ILE A 78 -8.23 -4.14 3.57
N GLU A 79 -7.14 -3.38 3.29
CA GLU A 79 -7.13 -2.31 2.29
C GLU A 79 -5.71 -2.09 1.75
N VAL A 80 -5.66 -1.64 0.50
CA VAL A 80 -4.44 -1.16 -0.16
C VAL A 80 -4.75 0.20 -0.76
N MET A 81 -4.05 1.24 -0.31
CA MET A 81 -4.21 2.59 -0.82
C MET A 81 -2.92 3.08 -1.46
N THR A 82 -3.03 3.61 -2.66
CA THR A 82 -1.93 4.23 -3.38
C THR A 82 -2.24 5.71 -3.64
N SER A 83 -1.21 6.54 -3.79
CA SER A 83 -1.41 7.95 -4.18
C SER A 83 -2.17 8.08 -5.50
N GLY A 84 -1.86 7.22 -6.48
CA GLY A 84 -2.58 7.19 -7.76
C GLY A 84 -4.06 6.83 -7.63
N GLU A 85 -4.41 5.94 -6.70
CA GLU A 85 -5.81 5.63 -6.40
C GLU A 85 -6.54 6.80 -5.76
N MET A 86 -5.90 7.48 -4.79
CA MET A 86 -6.49 8.65 -4.13
C MET A 86 -6.74 9.78 -5.11
N VAL A 87 -5.75 10.09 -5.97
CA VAL A 87 -5.90 11.13 -7.01
C VAL A 87 -7.03 10.78 -7.98
N TRP A 88 -7.10 9.52 -8.41
CA TRP A 88 -8.17 9.08 -9.30
C TRP A 88 -9.55 9.22 -8.66
N GLN A 89 -9.70 8.81 -7.41
CA GLN A 89 -10.98 8.95 -6.67
C GLN A 89 -11.37 10.41 -6.54
N GLU A 90 -10.42 11.28 -6.19
CA GLU A 90 -10.66 12.71 -6.07
C GLU A 90 -11.11 13.33 -7.40
N ILE A 91 -10.40 13.04 -8.51
CA ILE A 91 -10.77 13.56 -9.84
C ILE A 91 -12.16 13.04 -10.22
N ALA A 92 -12.47 11.75 -10.04
CA ALA A 92 -13.76 11.19 -10.39
C ALA A 92 -14.91 11.87 -9.61
N THR A 93 -14.73 12.07 -8.30
CA THR A 93 -15.69 12.74 -7.44
C THR A 93 -15.83 14.22 -7.81
N SER A 94 -14.72 14.89 -8.12
CA SER A 94 -14.71 16.31 -8.49
C SER A 94 -15.40 16.58 -9.83
N ILE A 95 -15.28 15.68 -10.81
CA ILE A 95 -16.00 15.77 -12.08
C ILE A 95 -17.52 15.75 -11.83
N GLU A 96 -17.99 14.88 -10.94
CA GLU A 96 -19.41 14.83 -10.58
C GLU A 96 -19.88 16.11 -9.86
N SER A 97 -19.00 16.73 -9.05
CA SER A 97 -19.34 17.89 -8.22
C SER A 97 -19.18 19.23 -8.92
N TYR A 98 -18.17 19.38 -9.78
CA TYR A 98 -17.80 20.66 -10.42
C TYR A 98 -18.14 20.72 -11.91
N GLY A 99 -18.72 19.64 -12.50
CA GLY A 99 -19.15 19.61 -13.89
C GLY A 99 -18.00 19.64 -14.89
N ASN A 100 -18.26 20.23 -16.05
CA ASN A 100 -17.35 20.18 -17.21
C ASN A 100 -16.03 20.95 -17.06
N ASP A 101 -15.83 21.72 -16.00
CA ASP A 101 -14.63 22.56 -15.82
C ASP A 101 -13.34 21.74 -15.61
N LEU A 102 -13.46 20.44 -15.26
CA LEU A 102 -12.33 19.54 -15.08
C LEU A 102 -12.08 18.58 -16.26
N GLN A 103 -12.72 18.79 -17.41
CA GLN A 103 -12.58 17.90 -18.56
C GLN A 103 -11.22 17.99 -19.28
N ASN A 104 -10.49 19.09 -19.10
CA ASN A 104 -9.19 19.31 -19.72
C ASN A 104 -8.08 19.13 -18.72
N CYS A 105 -7.35 18.01 -18.79
CA CYS A 105 -6.23 17.70 -17.93
C CYS A 105 -4.97 17.53 -18.77
N PHE A 106 -3.88 18.19 -18.38
CA PHE A 106 -2.56 17.97 -18.96
C PHE A 106 -1.72 17.13 -17.99
N HIS A 107 -1.33 15.92 -18.42
CA HIS A 107 -0.57 14.98 -17.59
C HIS A 107 0.85 14.83 -18.13
N ILE A 108 1.85 15.12 -17.28
CA ILE A 108 3.26 14.87 -17.57
C ILE A 108 3.64 13.56 -16.88
N TYR A 109 4.14 12.59 -17.62
CA TYR A 109 4.54 11.29 -17.10
C TYR A 109 5.72 10.71 -17.85
N ASP A 110 6.41 9.77 -17.23
CA ASP A 110 7.51 9.01 -17.83
C ASP A 110 7.00 7.65 -18.33
N SER A 111 6.81 7.53 -19.64
CA SER A 111 6.29 6.31 -20.28
C SER A 111 7.25 5.11 -20.19
N SER A 112 8.52 5.32 -19.85
CA SER A 112 9.49 4.23 -19.69
C SER A 112 9.30 3.41 -18.39
N LYS A 113 8.42 3.87 -17.52
CA LYS A 113 8.15 3.25 -16.19
C LYS A 113 6.79 2.54 -16.10
N GLU A 114 6.13 2.33 -17.23
CA GLU A 114 4.89 1.55 -17.28
C GLU A 114 5.12 0.04 -17.24
#